data_7995eae325f7dc58604f2f8f0b3d935e
#
_entry.id   7995eae325f7dc58604f2f8f0b3d935e
#
_cell.length_a   1.000
_cell.length_b   1.000
_cell.length_c   1.000
_cell.angle_alpha   90.00
_cell.angle_beta   90.00
_cell.angle_gamma   90.00
#
_symmetry.space_group_name_H-M   'P 1'
#
loop_
_entity.id
_entity.type
_entity.pdbx_description
1 polymer ?
#
loop_
_entity_poly.entity_id
_entity_poly.type
_entity_poly.pdbx_seq_one_letter_code
_entity_poly.pdbx_strand_id
1 'polypeptide(L)'
;MHDGCGCAFGAKGGPCSGQFSEADVLFNLNNCSELSNDELDLVILASIQAFTHRETSGTKRSRNPRCSFYFQSLPICKEMFLLFYGLSDSRFRRLKEHYQNHGVSLRTHGNTKRLPHNTLSQATIEEVKAFLSNYVEENAIFLPGRIPGFKSDEIKVLSSSETKKSMWRAYEVASEASHLQAVCYTKFLHLWEQFYPNVVVAKPMTDLCFTCQQNTTKLQRAANLSDSAKSECVKAHQEHLNCAQAERQFYRDSCLSSENTLETIGTETFLRSGSHEACSFNAKIHYSFDYTQQVHIPSNPFQPGPIYFKTPRKCGIFGVICEGLPRQVNFVIDKACSTGKGANPTISYVHHCFKKHGLGETDTHLNADNCAGQNKNNYFLWYLAWRTMMNLHHTITYSFLVAGHTKFAPDHCFGLIKEAYKVNYVSSLYEFARLVETSSSGVNKAQLVGTHDGRVIVPVYDWISFLGQYFKKLPNITKFHHFRFSKENPGMVFYREFVSSPEQSFMLLKTNVILPSPSLPNEINPDGLTEECNNYLYHEEKPGTEDLVAPVP
;
A
#
# COMPACT_ATOMS: atom_id res chain seq x y z
N MET A 1 -37.10 -12.22 -34.24
CA MET A 1 -37.60 -12.75 -35.54
C MET A 1 -39.08 -13.17 -35.48
N HIS A 2 -39.83 -12.88 -34.40
CA HIS A 2 -41.22 -13.35 -34.25
C HIS A 2 -42.20 -12.78 -35.27
N ASP A 3 -41.96 -11.62 -35.87
CA ASP A 3 -42.93 -10.96 -36.76
C ASP A 3 -42.57 -10.99 -38.26
N GLY A 4 -41.53 -11.68 -38.67
CA GLY A 4 -41.09 -11.79 -40.07
C GLY A 4 -41.01 -10.45 -40.83
N CYS A 5 -40.31 -10.42 -41.96
CA CYS A 5 -40.35 -9.24 -42.85
C CYS A 5 -41.66 -9.25 -43.66
N GLY A 6 -42.28 -8.08 -43.89
CA GLY A 6 -43.53 -7.97 -44.69
C GLY A 6 -43.33 -8.10 -46.21
N CYS A 7 -42.28 -8.78 -46.68
CA CYS A 7 -41.96 -8.93 -48.11
C CYS A 7 -42.55 -10.23 -48.68
N ALA A 8 -42.57 -10.36 -50.04
CA ALA A 8 -43.05 -11.54 -50.76
C ALA A 8 -41.89 -12.27 -51.51
N PHE A 9 -40.67 -12.16 -51.04
CA PHE A 9 -39.49 -12.79 -51.70
C PHE A 9 -39.21 -14.22 -51.25
N GLY A 10 -39.95 -14.74 -50.27
CA GLY A 10 -39.78 -16.11 -49.80
C GLY A 10 -40.49 -17.15 -50.68
N ALA A 11 -40.26 -18.44 -50.36
CA ALA A 11 -40.93 -19.55 -51.06
C ALA A 11 -42.47 -19.40 -51.06
N LYS A 12 -43.10 -19.61 -52.18
CA LYS A 12 -44.55 -19.48 -52.39
C LYS A 12 -45.12 -18.09 -52.12
N GLY A 13 -44.30 -17.00 -52.26
CA GLY A 13 -44.71 -15.61 -52.01
C GLY A 13 -44.80 -15.22 -50.54
N GLY A 14 -44.20 -15.97 -49.66
CA GLY A 14 -44.09 -15.64 -48.22
C GLY A 14 -42.91 -14.69 -47.91
N PRO A 15 -42.73 -14.33 -46.61
CA PRO A 15 -41.63 -13.49 -46.19
C PRO A 15 -40.25 -14.18 -46.41
N CYS A 16 -39.23 -13.43 -46.84
CA CYS A 16 -37.92 -13.99 -47.10
C CYS A 16 -37.19 -14.42 -45.81
N SER A 17 -37.58 -13.89 -44.66
CA SER A 17 -37.06 -14.29 -43.33
C SER A 17 -37.31 -15.78 -43.02
N GLY A 18 -38.36 -16.38 -43.58
CA GLY A 18 -38.66 -17.81 -43.40
C GLY A 18 -37.74 -18.77 -44.15
N GLN A 19 -36.81 -18.27 -44.98
CA GLN A 19 -35.83 -19.08 -45.72
C GLN A 19 -34.55 -19.31 -44.94
N PHE A 20 -34.33 -18.63 -43.79
CA PHE A 20 -33.11 -18.64 -43.04
C PHE A 20 -33.36 -18.96 -41.56
N SER A 21 -32.48 -19.73 -40.97
CA SER A 21 -32.49 -19.97 -39.54
C SER A 21 -31.88 -18.79 -38.75
N GLU A 22 -32.18 -18.71 -37.48
CA GLU A 22 -31.53 -17.74 -36.59
C GLU A 22 -30.00 -17.95 -36.54
N ALA A 23 -29.53 -19.18 -36.64
CA ALA A 23 -28.13 -19.53 -36.68
C ALA A 23 -27.44 -18.95 -37.92
N ASP A 24 -28.07 -18.93 -39.09
CA ASP A 24 -27.52 -18.33 -40.31
C ASP A 24 -27.28 -16.84 -40.18
N VAL A 25 -28.23 -16.15 -39.55
CA VAL A 25 -28.16 -14.71 -39.31
C VAL A 25 -27.05 -14.40 -38.30
N LEU A 26 -26.97 -15.11 -37.17
CA LEU A 26 -25.96 -14.93 -36.14
C LEU A 26 -24.55 -15.25 -36.65
N PHE A 27 -24.41 -16.31 -37.43
CA PHE A 27 -23.12 -16.69 -38.05
C PHE A 27 -22.59 -15.55 -38.93
N ASN A 28 -23.43 -14.99 -39.80
CA ASN A 28 -23.00 -13.92 -40.68
C ASN A 28 -22.73 -12.60 -39.90
N LEU A 29 -23.52 -12.29 -38.88
CA LEU A 29 -23.28 -11.14 -38.02
C LEU A 29 -21.94 -11.24 -37.29
N ASN A 30 -21.59 -12.42 -36.78
CA ASN A 30 -20.31 -12.66 -36.13
C ASN A 30 -19.16 -12.46 -37.10
N ASN A 31 -19.24 -13.01 -38.29
CA ASN A 31 -18.22 -12.81 -39.34
C ASN A 31 -18.08 -11.33 -39.72
N CYS A 32 -19.20 -10.58 -39.79
CA CYS A 32 -19.17 -9.15 -40.08
C CYS A 32 -18.57 -8.35 -38.91
N SER A 33 -18.71 -8.81 -37.66
CA SER A 33 -18.17 -8.15 -36.48
C SER A 33 -16.63 -8.27 -36.37
N GLU A 34 -16.03 -9.25 -37.00
CA GLU A 34 -14.58 -9.45 -37.08
C GLU A 34 -13.91 -8.50 -38.12
N LEU A 35 -14.69 -7.95 -39.05
CA LEU A 35 -14.21 -7.00 -40.04
C LEU A 35 -14.05 -5.60 -39.47
N SER A 36 -13.01 -4.89 -39.88
CA SER A 36 -12.94 -3.44 -39.62
C SER A 36 -14.08 -2.69 -40.35
N ASN A 37 -14.38 -1.48 -39.89
CA ASN A 37 -15.43 -0.68 -40.54
C ASN A 37 -15.18 -0.42 -42.05
N ASP A 38 -13.92 -0.28 -42.43
CA ASP A 38 -13.54 -0.03 -43.82
C ASP A 38 -13.70 -1.31 -44.68
N GLU A 39 -13.33 -2.48 -44.17
CA GLU A 39 -13.53 -3.77 -44.82
C GLU A 39 -15.02 -4.09 -44.99
N LEU A 40 -15.80 -3.89 -43.95
CA LEU A 40 -17.26 -4.07 -44.01
C LEU A 40 -17.90 -3.11 -45.03
N ASP A 41 -17.49 -1.83 -45.05
CA ASP A 41 -17.97 -0.86 -46.04
C ASP A 41 -17.63 -1.32 -47.47
N LEU A 42 -16.44 -1.89 -47.74
CA LEU A 42 -16.08 -2.46 -49.05
C LEU A 42 -16.93 -3.65 -49.42
N VAL A 43 -17.20 -4.59 -48.51
CA VAL A 43 -18.08 -5.74 -48.73
C VAL A 43 -19.48 -5.27 -49.13
N ILE A 44 -20.01 -4.24 -48.43
CA ILE A 44 -21.34 -3.70 -48.75
C ILE A 44 -21.34 -2.97 -50.09
N LEU A 45 -20.30 -2.21 -50.43
CA LEU A 45 -20.17 -1.51 -51.72
C LEU A 45 -20.08 -2.53 -52.88
N ALA A 46 -19.33 -3.61 -52.69
CA ALA A 46 -19.26 -4.69 -53.67
C ALA A 46 -20.63 -5.38 -53.84
N SER A 47 -21.35 -5.62 -52.73
CA SER A 47 -22.72 -6.17 -52.77
C SER A 47 -23.68 -5.24 -53.52
N ILE A 48 -23.61 -3.92 -53.26
CA ILE A 48 -24.42 -2.90 -53.98
C ILE A 48 -24.09 -2.96 -55.47
N GLN A 49 -22.81 -3.06 -55.85
CA GLN A 49 -22.40 -3.19 -57.24
C GLN A 49 -23.00 -4.43 -57.92
N ALA A 50 -22.87 -5.58 -57.26
CA ALA A 50 -23.36 -6.87 -57.81
C ALA A 50 -24.90 -6.89 -57.95
N PHE A 51 -25.61 -6.21 -57.06
CA PHE A 51 -27.09 -6.26 -56.99
C PHE A 51 -27.77 -5.07 -57.67
N THR A 52 -27.02 -4.12 -58.26
CA THR A 52 -27.58 -2.98 -58.96
C THR A 52 -27.75 -3.33 -60.45
N HIS A 53 -29.01 -3.47 -60.85
CA HIS A 53 -29.38 -3.71 -62.27
C HIS A 53 -29.46 -2.42 -63.04
N ARG A 54 -28.75 -2.29 -64.16
CA ARG A 54 -28.99 -1.27 -65.18
C ARG A 54 -30.06 -1.76 -66.11
N GLU A 55 -31.26 -1.18 -66.08
CA GLU A 55 -32.28 -1.49 -67.07
C GLU A 55 -31.81 -1.00 -68.44
N THR A 56 -31.62 -1.93 -69.40
CA THR A 56 -31.09 -1.66 -70.74
C THR A 56 -32.21 -1.47 -71.79
N SER A 57 -33.51 -1.39 -71.44
CA SER A 57 -34.56 -1.20 -72.44
C SER A 57 -35.78 -0.53 -71.84
N GLY A 58 -36.12 0.68 -72.40
CA GLY A 58 -37.40 1.34 -72.09
C GLY A 58 -37.32 2.84 -71.85
N THR A 59 -38.17 3.57 -72.45
CA THR A 59 -38.25 5.00 -72.67
C THR A 59 -38.46 5.92 -71.45
N LYS A 60 -38.15 5.49 -70.24
CA LYS A 60 -38.09 6.35 -69.01
C LYS A 60 -36.93 5.92 -68.13
N ARG A 61 -35.82 6.66 -68.21
CA ARG A 61 -34.71 6.53 -67.26
C ARG A 61 -35.23 6.82 -65.85
N SER A 62 -35.43 5.78 -65.02
CA SER A 62 -35.57 5.97 -63.60
C SER A 62 -34.26 6.60 -63.05
N ARG A 63 -34.36 7.73 -62.35
CA ARG A 63 -33.21 8.43 -61.74
C ARG A 63 -32.45 7.63 -60.68
N ASN A 64 -33.05 6.53 -60.18
CA ASN A 64 -32.48 5.70 -59.14
C ASN A 64 -32.48 4.23 -59.59
N PRO A 65 -31.34 3.61 -59.85
CA PRO A 65 -31.25 2.20 -60.17
C PRO A 65 -31.82 1.35 -59.03
N ARG A 66 -32.66 0.36 -59.36
CA ARG A 66 -33.21 -0.60 -58.40
C ARG A 66 -32.10 -1.59 -57.99
N CYS A 67 -32.01 -1.85 -56.68
CA CYS A 67 -31.10 -2.79 -56.09
C CYS A 67 -31.89 -4.02 -55.63
N SER A 68 -31.58 -5.19 -56.16
CA SER A 68 -32.15 -6.46 -55.68
C SER A 68 -31.13 -7.12 -54.78
N PHE A 69 -31.51 -7.50 -53.57
CA PHE A 69 -30.59 -8.06 -52.59
C PHE A 69 -30.66 -9.59 -52.60
N TYR A 70 -29.49 -10.22 -52.42
CA TYR A 70 -29.37 -11.66 -52.34
C TYR A 70 -28.47 -12.06 -51.18
N PHE A 71 -28.78 -13.17 -50.55
CA PHE A 71 -27.89 -13.84 -49.60
C PHE A 71 -27.88 -15.33 -49.90
N GLN A 72 -26.68 -15.93 -50.07
CA GLN A 72 -26.52 -17.33 -50.49
C GLN A 72 -27.34 -17.66 -51.75
N SER A 73 -27.38 -16.77 -52.71
CA SER A 73 -28.12 -16.88 -53.97
C SER A 73 -29.66 -16.82 -53.82
N LEU A 74 -30.19 -16.63 -52.62
CA LEU A 74 -31.64 -16.47 -52.36
C LEU A 74 -32.01 -14.98 -52.31
N PRO A 75 -33.10 -14.55 -52.94
CA PRO A 75 -33.55 -13.17 -52.93
C PRO A 75 -34.03 -12.78 -51.53
N ILE A 76 -33.58 -11.63 -51.06
CA ILE A 76 -33.97 -11.10 -49.76
C ILE A 76 -34.45 -9.64 -49.88
N CYS A 77 -35.23 -9.17 -48.91
CA CYS A 77 -35.61 -7.78 -48.85
C CYS A 77 -34.48 -6.94 -48.22
N LYS A 78 -34.60 -5.60 -48.36
CA LYS A 78 -33.65 -4.66 -47.77
C LYS A 78 -33.50 -4.83 -46.27
N GLU A 79 -34.59 -5.06 -45.52
CA GLU A 79 -34.58 -5.22 -44.08
C GLU A 79 -33.74 -6.44 -43.68
N MET A 80 -33.91 -7.57 -44.34
CA MET A 80 -33.12 -8.75 -44.09
C MET A 80 -31.64 -8.54 -44.49
N PHE A 81 -31.36 -7.83 -45.59
CA PHE A 81 -29.99 -7.46 -45.94
C PHE A 81 -29.32 -6.62 -44.84
N LEU A 82 -30.02 -5.60 -44.33
CA LEU A 82 -29.50 -4.79 -43.24
C LEU A 82 -29.26 -5.61 -41.96
N LEU A 83 -30.14 -6.53 -41.65
CA LEU A 83 -30.02 -7.43 -40.50
C LEU A 83 -28.80 -8.35 -40.66
N PHE A 84 -28.60 -9.02 -41.79
CA PHE A 84 -27.48 -9.93 -42.03
C PHE A 84 -26.11 -9.27 -41.86
N TYR A 85 -26.00 -8.00 -42.27
CA TYR A 85 -24.73 -7.27 -42.22
C TYR A 85 -24.63 -6.31 -41.01
N GLY A 86 -25.59 -6.32 -40.08
CA GLY A 86 -25.58 -5.45 -38.90
C GLY A 86 -25.59 -3.94 -39.22
N LEU A 87 -26.28 -3.53 -40.29
CA LEU A 87 -26.25 -2.17 -40.80
C LEU A 87 -27.49 -1.37 -40.38
N SER A 88 -27.29 -0.12 -39.99
CA SER A 88 -28.37 0.84 -39.90
C SER A 88 -28.75 1.36 -41.29
N ASP A 89 -30.04 1.71 -41.48
CA ASP A 89 -30.55 2.28 -42.71
C ASP A 89 -29.79 3.57 -43.10
N SER A 90 -29.39 4.37 -42.13
CA SER A 90 -28.61 5.61 -42.34
C SER A 90 -27.18 5.30 -42.84
N ARG A 91 -26.52 4.22 -42.34
CA ARG A 91 -25.19 3.81 -42.85
C ARG A 91 -25.31 3.29 -44.28
N PHE A 92 -26.30 2.47 -44.54
CA PHE A 92 -26.56 1.91 -45.87
C PHE A 92 -26.87 3.01 -46.92
N ARG A 93 -27.68 4.03 -46.61
CA ARG A 93 -27.96 5.16 -47.52
C ARG A 93 -26.68 5.90 -47.88
N ARG A 94 -25.83 6.19 -46.92
CA ARG A 94 -24.52 6.84 -47.12
C ARG A 94 -23.58 6.00 -47.99
N LEU A 95 -23.56 4.68 -47.80
CA LEU A 95 -22.79 3.78 -48.65
C LEU A 95 -23.33 3.72 -50.08
N LYS A 96 -24.64 3.72 -50.25
CA LYS A 96 -25.27 3.74 -51.56
C LYS A 96 -24.97 5.06 -52.32
N GLU A 97 -25.03 6.18 -51.63
CA GLU A 97 -24.64 7.50 -52.17
C GLU A 97 -23.14 7.55 -52.55
N HIS A 98 -22.28 7.01 -51.68
CA HIS A 98 -20.85 6.89 -51.97
C HIS A 98 -20.60 6.03 -53.22
N TYR A 99 -21.28 4.88 -53.31
CA TYR A 99 -21.19 4.01 -54.49
C TYR A 99 -21.60 4.69 -55.80
N GLN A 100 -22.66 5.52 -55.76
CA GLN A 100 -23.13 6.28 -56.95
C GLN A 100 -22.11 7.31 -57.44
N ASN A 101 -21.34 7.89 -56.50
CA ASN A 101 -20.38 8.95 -56.80
C ASN A 101 -18.95 8.46 -57.05
N HIS A 102 -18.54 7.35 -56.39
CA HIS A 102 -17.16 6.93 -56.32
C HIS A 102 -16.94 5.43 -56.63
N GLY A 103 -18.02 4.67 -56.87
CA GLY A 103 -17.95 3.23 -57.07
C GLY A 103 -17.52 2.47 -55.82
N VAL A 104 -16.88 1.27 -56.04
CA VAL A 104 -16.29 0.48 -54.95
C VAL A 104 -14.92 1.05 -54.62
N SER A 105 -14.87 1.94 -53.64
CA SER A 105 -13.65 2.59 -53.14
C SER A 105 -13.75 2.83 -51.67
N LEU A 106 -12.59 2.88 -50.97
CA LEU A 106 -12.54 3.19 -49.57
C LEU A 106 -13.15 4.56 -49.29
N ARG A 107 -14.03 4.61 -48.32
CA ARG A 107 -14.69 5.85 -47.90
C ARG A 107 -13.80 6.61 -46.92
N THR A 108 -13.27 7.75 -47.36
CA THR A 108 -12.57 8.66 -46.44
C THR A 108 -13.59 9.38 -45.54
N HIS A 109 -13.48 9.16 -44.25
CA HIS A 109 -14.32 9.83 -43.27
C HIS A 109 -14.09 11.34 -43.36
N GLY A 110 -15.13 12.17 -43.44
CA GLY A 110 -15.01 13.62 -43.60
C GLY A 110 -14.23 14.38 -42.51
N ASN A 111 -13.95 13.69 -41.39
CA ASN A 111 -13.09 14.17 -40.30
C ASN A 111 -11.67 13.59 -40.35
N THR A 112 -11.34 12.74 -41.33
CA THR A 112 -9.98 12.21 -41.47
C THR A 112 -9.04 13.37 -41.79
N LYS A 113 -7.98 13.54 -40.99
CA LYS A 113 -7.00 14.63 -41.02
C LYS A 113 -7.54 16.03 -40.58
N ARG A 114 -8.76 16.15 -40.08
CA ARG A 114 -9.17 17.37 -39.38
C ARG A 114 -8.63 17.30 -37.92
N LEU A 115 -7.68 18.15 -37.62
CA LEU A 115 -7.26 18.35 -36.24
C LEU A 115 -8.43 19.03 -35.48
N PRO A 116 -8.77 18.55 -34.26
CA PRO A 116 -9.73 19.26 -33.41
C PRO A 116 -9.32 20.71 -33.23
N HIS A 117 -10.28 21.64 -33.16
CA HIS A 117 -10.03 23.07 -32.97
C HIS A 117 -9.13 23.38 -31.75
N ASN A 118 -9.13 22.48 -30.75
CA ASN A 118 -8.34 22.61 -29.53
C ASN A 118 -7.01 21.87 -29.57
N THR A 119 -6.53 21.42 -30.74
CA THR A 119 -5.23 20.74 -30.85
C THR A 119 -4.12 21.78 -30.71
N LEU A 120 -3.19 21.51 -29.79
CA LEU A 120 -2.00 22.32 -29.61
C LEU A 120 -1.06 22.17 -30.82
N SER A 121 -0.40 23.25 -31.23
CA SER A 121 0.66 23.16 -32.22
C SER A 121 1.88 22.45 -31.65
N GLN A 122 2.68 21.81 -32.51
CA GLN A 122 3.92 21.14 -32.06
C GLN A 122 4.87 22.16 -31.40
N ALA A 123 4.95 23.39 -31.91
CA ALA A 123 5.75 24.44 -31.31
C ALA A 123 5.33 24.75 -29.87
N THR A 124 4.03 24.88 -29.60
CA THR A 124 3.51 25.11 -28.25
C THR A 124 3.81 23.93 -27.29
N ILE A 125 3.76 22.71 -27.80
CA ILE A 125 4.10 21.53 -27.00
C ILE A 125 5.58 21.55 -26.61
N GLU A 126 6.47 21.87 -27.55
CA GLU A 126 7.91 21.95 -27.28
C GLU A 126 8.28 23.10 -26.33
N GLU A 127 7.56 24.23 -26.39
CA GLU A 127 7.72 25.34 -25.44
C GLU A 127 7.38 24.93 -24.01
N VAL A 128 6.24 24.25 -23.82
CA VAL A 128 5.85 23.73 -22.48
C VAL A 128 6.86 22.70 -22.00
N LYS A 129 7.35 21.82 -22.88
CA LYS A 129 8.37 20.83 -22.54
C LYS A 129 9.69 21.48 -22.13
N ALA A 130 10.14 22.49 -22.88
CA ALA A 130 11.36 23.23 -22.55
C ALA A 130 11.25 23.94 -21.19
N PHE A 131 10.12 24.60 -20.94
CA PHE A 131 9.87 25.22 -19.64
C PHE A 131 9.90 24.16 -18.51
N LEU A 132 9.16 23.06 -18.66
CA LEU A 132 9.12 21.99 -17.65
C LEU A 132 10.49 21.38 -17.42
N SER A 133 11.28 21.16 -18.49
CA SER A 133 12.64 20.62 -18.35
C SER A 133 13.53 21.56 -17.52
N ASN A 134 13.57 22.83 -17.89
CA ASN A 134 14.37 23.82 -17.17
C ASN A 134 13.94 23.98 -15.72
N TYR A 135 12.62 24.09 -15.49
CA TYR A 135 12.07 24.21 -14.14
C TYR A 135 12.42 23.02 -13.27
N VAL A 136 12.32 21.80 -13.83
CA VAL A 136 12.65 20.56 -13.12
C VAL A 136 14.15 20.45 -12.85
N GLU A 137 15.00 20.85 -13.79
CA GLU A 137 16.47 20.84 -13.59
C GLU A 137 16.90 21.83 -12.51
N GLU A 138 16.26 22.99 -12.42
CA GLU A 138 16.58 24.00 -11.41
C GLU A 138 16.02 23.69 -10.02
N ASN A 139 14.81 23.12 -9.95
CA ASN A 139 14.05 23.03 -8.70
C ASN A 139 13.82 21.59 -8.17
N ALA A 140 13.96 20.58 -9.02
CA ALA A 140 13.75 19.20 -8.59
C ALA A 140 15.03 18.55 -8.07
N ILE A 141 14.85 17.69 -7.09
CA ILE A 141 15.93 16.91 -6.51
C ILE A 141 15.81 15.48 -7.03
N PHE A 142 16.88 14.96 -7.56
CA PHE A 142 17.02 13.53 -7.78
C PHE A 142 17.43 12.88 -6.46
N LEU A 143 16.51 12.13 -5.83
CA LEU A 143 16.82 11.35 -4.65
C LEU A 143 17.26 9.96 -5.10
N PRO A 144 18.51 9.57 -4.88
CA PRO A 144 18.95 8.21 -5.13
C PRO A 144 18.18 7.26 -4.21
N GLY A 145 17.61 6.19 -4.79
CA GLY A 145 16.84 5.18 -4.08
C GLY A 145 15.32 5.35 -4.21
N ARG A 146 14.61 4.32 -3.79
CA ARG A 146 13.15 4.24 -3.94
C ARG A 146 12.44 5.19 -2.98
N ILE A 147 11.69 6.12 -3.53
CA ILE A 147 10.83 7.02 -2.75
C ILE A 147 9.57 6.24 -2.29
N PRO A 148 9.21 6.28 -1.01
CA PRO A 148 8.00 5.62 -0.52
C PRO A 148 6.76 6.03 -1.30
N GLY A 149 5.98 5.05 -1.75
CA GLY A 149 4.76 5.27 -2.54
C GLY A 149 4.96 5.29 -4.06
N PHE A 150 6.19 5.16 -4.56
CA PHE A 150 6.49 5.10 -6.00
C PHE A 150 7.19 3.80 -6.38
N LYS A 151 6.89 3.30 -7.59
CA LYS A 151 7.46 2.05 -8.12
C LYS A 151 8.76 2.25 -8.91
N SER A 152 9.01 3.47 -9.40
CA SER A 152 10.20 3.83 -10.18
C SER A 152 11.31 4.36 -9.29
N ASP A 153 12.55 4.06 -9.63
CA ASP A 153 13.76 4.52 -8.94
C ASP A 153 14.29 5.86 -9.51
N GLU A 154 13.75 6.32 -10.64
CA GLU A 154 14.17 7.55 -11.34
C GLU A 154 13.16 8.70 -11.12
N ILE A 155 12.81 8.97 -9.86
CA ILE A 155 11.84 10.03 -9.55
C ILE A 155 12.58 11.32 -9.20
N LYS A 156 12.22 12.40 -9.88
CA LYS A 156 12.61 13.78 -9.52
C LYS A 156 11.54 14.39 -8.62
N VAL A 157 11.94 14.91 -7.48
CA VAL A 157 11.04 15.41 -6.44
C VAL A 157 11.14 16.93 -6.33
N LEU A 158 10.02 17.60 -6.50
CA LEU A 158 9.87 19.02 -6.25
C LEU A 158 9.50 19.27 -4.78
N SER A 159 9.83 20.45 -4.27
CA SER A 159 9.54 20.84 -2.88
C SER A 159 8.05 20.69 -2.54
N SER A 160 7.72 20.35 -1.29
CA SER A 160 6.34 20.33 -0.79
C SER A 160 5.68 21.71 -0.71
N SER A 161 6.44 22.79 -0.83
CA SER A 161 5.93 24.17 -0.98
C SER A 161 5.38 24.45 -2.38
N GLU A 162 5.77 23.64 -3.37
CA GLU A 162 5.31 23.75 -4.73
C GLU A 162 3.98 23.03 -4.96
N THR A 163 3.23 23.52 -5.92
CA THR A 163 2.02 22.87 -6.43
C THR A 163 2.07 22.87 -7.95
N LYS A 164 1.40 21.93 -8.60
CA LYS A 164 1.26 21.95 -10.08
C LYS A 164 0.66 23.27 -10.57
N LYS A 165 -0.14 23.94 -9.73
CA LYS A 165 -0.75 25.25 -10.05
C LYS A 165 0.24 26.41 -9.90
N SER A 166 1.14 26.39 -8.90
CA SER A 166 2.21 27.40 -8.77
C SER A 166 3.16 27.36 -9.96
N MET A 167 3.51 26.15 -10.40
CA MET A 167 4.37 25.96 -11.58
C MET A 167 3.70 26.41 -12.89
N TRP A 168 2.41 26.12 -13.04
CA TRP A 168 1.66 26.65 -14.19
C TRP A 168 1.63 28.17 -14.20
N ARG A 169 1.47 28.83 -13.04
CA ARG A 169 1.58 30.30 -12.95
C ARG A 169 2.97 30.82 -13.31
N ALA A 170 4.02 30.11 -12.87
CA ALA A 170 5.38 30.45 -13.28
C ALA A 170 5.56 30.31 -14.81
N TYR A 171 4.95 29.29 -15.42
CA TYR A 171 4.91 29.12 -16.87
C TYR A 171 4.14 30.29 -17.57
N GLU A 172 3.00 30.73 -17.02
CA GLU A 172 2.26 31.88 -17.56
C GLU A 172 3.15 33.12 -17.58
N VAL A 173 3.82 33.43 -16.47
CA VAL A 173 4.72 34.58 -16.38
C VAL A 173 5.88 34.49 -17.38
N ALA A 174 6.48 33.31 -17.52
CA ALA A 174 7.58 33.06 -18.46
C ALA A 174 7.11 33.21 -19.94
N SER A 175 5.90 32.72 -20.25
CA SER A 175 5.31 32.81 -21.57
C SER A 175 4.99 34.27 -21.92
N GLU A 176 4.43 35.05 -20.98
CA GLU A 176 4.16 36.47 -21.16
C GLU A 176 5.45 37.28 -21.42
N ALA A 177 6.51 36.98 -20.64
CA ALA A 177 7.82 37.62 -20.83
C ALA A 177 8.43 37.32 -22.21
N SER A 178 8.10 36.16 -22.78
CA SER A 178 8.54 35.74 -24.12
C SER A 178 7.57 36.10 -25.23
N HIS A 179 6.52 36.87 -24.95
CA HIS A 179 5.44 37.25 -25.89
C HIS A 179 4.72 36.04 -26.51
N LEU A 180 4.64 34.91 -25.79
CA LEU A 180 3.97 33.67 -26.19
C LEU A 180 2.61 33.55 -25.49
N GLN A 181 1.69 32.84 -26.13
CA GLN A 181 0.40 32.55 -25.51
C GLN A 181 0.47 31.29 -24.64
N ALA A 182 0.35 31.47 -23.35
CA ALA A 182 0.35 30.35 -22.40
C ALA A 182 -0.84 29.40 -22.61
N VAL A 183 -0.60 28.10 -22.47
CA VAL A 183 -1.67 27.10 -22.49
C VAL A 183 -2.45 27.11 -21.17
N CYS A 184 -3.74 26.75 -21.23
CA CYS A 184 -4.56 26.67 -20.02
C CYS A 184 -4.06 25.57 -19.08
N TYR A 185 -4.37 25.70 -17.78
CA TYR A 185 -3.92 24.78 -16.72
C TYR A 185 -4.17 23.30 -17.02
N THR A 186 -5.36 22.96 -17.55
CA THR A 186 -5.72 21.57 -17.88
C THR A 186 -4.80 20.98 -18.95
N LYS A 187 -4.47 21.75 -19.98
CA LYS A 187 -3.54 21.33 -21.05
C LYS A 187 -2.11 21.20 -20.52
N PHE A 188 -1.67 22.12 -19.67
CA PHE A 188 -0.38 22.05 -19.00
C PHE A 188 -0.25 20.78 -18.15
N LEU A 189 -1.27 20.44 -17.36
CA LEU A 189 -1.30 19.20 -16.57
C LEU A 189 -1.21 17.96 -17.45
N HIS A 190 -1.95 17.93 -18.55
CA HIS A 190 -1.93 16.79 -19.47
C HIS A 190 -0.54 16.60 -20.08
N LEU A 191 0.13 17.67 -20.52
CA LEU A 191 1.50 17.62 -21.02
C LEU A 191 2.49 17.20 -19.95
N TRP A 192 2.32 17.69 -18.71
CA TRP A 192 3.11 17.24 -17.57
C TRP A 192 3.01 15.71 -17.37
N GLU A 193 1.80 15.19 -17.27
CA GLU A 193 1.55 13.76 -17.03
C GLU A 193 2.06 12.88 -18.18
N GLN A 194 1.99 13.38 -19.39
CA GLN A 194 2.45 12.69 -20.58
C GLN A 194 3.98 12.64 -20.69
N PHE A 195 4.67 13.77 -20.46
CA PHE A 195 6.12 13.89 -20.72
C PHE A 195 7.00 13.82 -19.49
N TYR A 196 6.45 14.12 -18.31
CA TYR A 196 7.19 14.13 -17.04
C TYR A 196 6.50 13.31 -15.94
N PRO A 197 6.10 12.06 -16.20
CA PRO A 197 5.43 11.21 -15.19
C PRO A 197 6.30 10.94 -13.96
N ASN A 198 7.61 11.04 -14.11
CA ASN A 198 8.59 10.82 -13.05
C ASN A 198 8.86 12.07 -12.18
N VAL A 199 8.22 13.20 -12.49
CA VAL A 199 8.34 14.43 -11.69
C VAL A 199 7.16 14.56 -10.76
N VAL A 200 7.42 14.51 -9.46
CA VAL A 200 6.38 14.52 -8.43
C VAL A 200 6.63 15.67 -7.44
N VAL A 201 5.55 16.20 -6.88
CA VAL A 201 5.64 17.16 -5.77
C VAL A 201 5.67 16.37 -4.47
N ALA A 202 6.66 16.67 -3.60
CA ALA A 202 6.73 16.06 -2.29
C ALA A 202 5.47 16.37 -1.49
N LYS A 203 4.92 15.36 -0.83
CA LYS A 203 3.88 15.58 0.17
C LYS A 203 4.54 15.82 1.53
N PRO A 204 4.00 16.69 2.39
CA PRO A 204 4.44 16.77 3.76
C PRO A 204 4.38 15.36 4.38
N MET A 205 5.50 14.92 4.94
CA MET A 205 5.63 13.59 5.53
C MET A 205 6.26 13.74 6.92
N THR A 206 5.85 12.88 7.82
CA THR A 206 6.45 12.73 9.15
C THR A 206 7.42 11.55 9.15
N ASP A 207 8.28 11.48 10.16
CA ASP A 207 9.20 10.36 10.42
C ASP A 207 10.23 10.10 9.30
N LEU A 208 10.64 11.18 8.61
CA LEU A 208 11.70 11.10 7.61
C LEU A 208 13.07 10.92 8.27
N CYS A 209 13.93 10.16 7.61
CA CYS A 209 15.31 9.97 8.05
C CYS A 209 16.04 11.32 8.09
N PHE A 210 16.55 11.68 9.27
CA PHE A 210 17.27 12.93 9.49
C PHE A 210 18.53 13.03 8.62
N THR A 211 19.30 11.94 8.48
CA THR A 211 20.50 11.87 7.65
C THR A 211 20.17 12.09 6.17
N CYS A 212 19.09 11.47 5.67
CA CYS A 212 18.61 11.71 4.31
C CYS A 212 18.25 13.19 4.11
N GLN A 213 17.51 13.79 5.06
CA GLN A 213 17.12 15.21 4.96
C GLN A 213 18.32 16.14 4.99
N GLN A 214 19.29 15.90 5.87
CA GLN A 214 20.54 16.67 5.91
C GLN A 214 21.33 16.57 4.60
N ASN A 215 21.50 15.34 4.09
CA ASN A 215 22.25 15.12 2.85
C ASN A 215 21.53 15.77 1.66
N THR A 216 20.21 15.64 1.58
CA THR A 216 19.38 16.31 0.58
C THR A 216 19.54 17.83 0.65
N THR A 217 19.48 18.43 1.84
CA THR A 217 19.69 19.88 2.02
C THR A 217 21.09 20.33 1.61
N LYS A 218 22.12 19.52 1.91
CA LYS A 218 23.50 19.79 1.46
C LYS A 218 23.60 19.76 -0.07
N LEU A 219 23.00 18.78 -0.71
CA LEU A 219 22.97 18.65 -2.17
C LEU A 219 22.22 19.82 -2.84
N GLN A 220 21.11 20.27 -2.28
CA GLN A 220 20.37 21.45 -2.77
C GLN A 220 21.20 22.73 -2.70
N ARG A 221 21.98 22.90 -1.63
CA ARG A 221 22.86 24.06 -1.43
C ARG A 221 24.21 23.92 -2.13
N ALA A 222 24.43 22.82 -2.82
CA ALA A 222 25.72 22.50 -3.44
C ALA A 222 26.08 23.38 -4.64
N ALA A 223 25.16 24.20 -5.17
CA ALA A 223 25.45 25.12 -6.29
C ALA A 223 26.72 25.98 -6.03
N ASN A 224 26.98 26.32 -4.76
CA ASN A 224 28.11 27.14 -4.33
C ASN A 224 29.32 26.32 -3.84
N LEU A 225 29.28 24.99 -3.92
CA LEU A 225 30.37 24.13 -3.48
C LEU A 225 31.32 23.77 -4.64
N SER A 226 32.57 23.44 -4.33
CA SER A 226 33.49 22.85 -5.29
C SER A 226 33.00 21.48 -5.76
N ASP A 227 33.44 21.05 -6.94
CA ASP A 227 33.01 19.74 -7.50
C ASP A 227 33.47 18.56 -6.64
N SER A 228 34.60 18.68 -5.94
CA SER A 228 35.06 17.70 -4.95
C SER A 228 34.08 17.59 -3.78
N ALA A 229 33.65 18.73 -3.21
CA ALA A 229 32.71 18.75 -2.09
C ALA A 229 31.29 18.25 -2.50
N LYS A 230 30.89 18.55 -3.74
CA LYS A 230 29.64 17.97 -4.30
C LYS A 230 29.72 16.45 -4.38
N SER A 231 30.83 15.92 -4.92
CA SER A 231 31.07 14.49 -5.05
C SER A 231 31.06 13.78 -3.69
N GLU A 232 31.68 14.38 -2.67
CA GLU A 232 31.63 13.84 -1.30
C GLU A 232 30.21 13.80 -0.73
N CYS A 233 29.40 14.85 -0.95
CA CYS A 233 28.01 14.88 -0.49
C CYS A 233 27.17 13.79 -1.16
N VAL A 234 27.33 13.59 -2.47
CA VAL A 234 26.65 12.53 -3.22
C VAL A 234 27.06 11.15 -2.70
N LYS A 235 28.38 10.94 -2.53
CA LYS A 235 28.93 9.68 -2.03
C LYS A 235 28.38 9.34 -0.63
N ALA A 236 28.43 10.28 0.30
CA ALA A 236 27.90 10.09 1.65
C ALA A 236 26.40 9.77 1.66
N HIS A 237 25.63 10.41 0.78
CA HIS A 237 24.21 10.12 0.65
C HIS A 237 23.96 8.72 0.09
N GLN A 238 24.69 8.34 -0.96
CA GLN A 238 24.61 7.00 -1.57
C GLN A 238 25.02 5.89 -0.60
N GLU A 239 26.09 6.09 0.18
CA GLU A 239 26.53 5.14 1.20
C GLU A 239 25.46 4.93 2.27
N HIS A 240 24.82 6.01 2.74
CA HIS A 240 23.71 5.92 3.69
C HIS A 240 22.51 5.13 3.12
N LEU A 241 22.13 5.38 1.87
CA LEU A 241 21.03 4.68 1.22
C LEU A 241 21.34 3.21 0.97
N ASN A 242 22.56 2.89 0.52
CA ASN A 242 23.01 1.51 0.33
C ASN A 242 22.99 0.74 1.64
N CYS A 243 23.43 1.37 2.74
CA CYS A 243 23.35 0.79 4.08
C CYS A 243 21.90 0.52 4.47
N ALA A 244 21.00 1.50 4.35
CA ALA A 244 19.59 1.33 4.68
C ALA A 244 18.91 0.24 3.82
N GLN A 245 19.30 0.12 2.56
CA GLN A 245 18.80 -0.93 1.65
C GLN A 245 19.30 -2.32 2.04
N ALA A 246 20.58 -2.46 2.40
CA ALA A 246 21.14 -3.73 2.85
C ALA A 246 20.48 -4.23 4.13
N GLU A 247 20.26 -3.32 5.11
CA GLU A 247 19.55 -3.64 6.35
C GLU A 247 18.10 -4.06 6.10
N ARG A 248 17.41 -3.37 5.18
CA ARG A 248 16.05 -3.71 4.76
C ARG A 248 15.98 -5.05 4.05
N GLN A 249 16.98 -5.36 3.22
CA GLN A 249 17.04 -6.66 2.53
C GLN A 249 17.25 -7.80 3.54
N PHE A 250 18.16 -7.63 4.49
CA PHE A 250 18.37 -8.60 5.56
C PHE A 250 17.09 -8.88 6.37
N TYR A 251 16.32 -7.83 6.69
CA TYR A 251 15.02 -7.98 7.33
C TYR A 251 14.05 -8.81 6.45
N ARG A 252 13.92 -8.48 5.16
CA ARG A 252 13.03 -9.21 4.24
C ARG A 252 13.42 -10.68 4.09
N ASP A 253 14.70 -10.95 3.95
CA ASP A 253 15.21 -12.32 3.82
C ASP A 253 14.92 -13.13 5.08
N SER A 254 14.99 -12.50 6.24
CA SER A 254 14.65 -13.13 7.53
C SER A 254 13.15 -13.43 7.64
N CYS A 255 12.28 -12.52 7.19
CA CYS A 255 10.82 -12.75 7.13
C CYS A 255 10.49 -13.91 6.19
N LEU A 256 11.02 -13.86 4.96
CA LEU A 256 10.79 -14.89 3.95
C LEU A 256 11.31 -16.27 4.41
N SER A 257 12.46 -16.32 5.06
CA SER A 257 12.99 -17.56 5.64
C SER A 257 12.05 -18.16 6.69
N SER A 258 11.46 -17.31 7.54
CA SER A 258 10.46 -17.73 8.55
C SER A 258 9.17 -18.23 7.91
N GLU A 259 8.68 -17.54 6.88
CA GLU A 259 7.49 -17.90 6.10
C GLU A 259 7.67 -19.28 5.44
N ASN A 260 8.76 -19.46 4.68
CA ASN A 260 9.09 -20.73 4.01
C ASN A 260 9.22 -21.89 5.00
N THR A 261 9.78 -21.63 6.20
CA THR A 261 9.90 -22.64 7.26
C THR A 261 8.54 -23.12 7.72
N LEU A 262 7.60 -22.21 7.95
CA LEU A 262 6.26 -22.55 8.42
C LEU A 262 5.39 -23.15 7.32
N GLU A 263 5.51 -22.71 6.07
CA GLU A 263 4.83 -23.33 4.92
C GLU A 263 5.23 -24.80 4.74
N THR A 264 6.52 -25.10 4.89
CA THR A 264 7.05 -26.48 4.75
C THR A 264 6.48 -27.42 5.79
N ILE A 265 6.14 -26.93 6.98
CA ILE A 265 5.70 -27.74 8.12
C ILE A 265 4.16 -27.83 8.20
N GLY A 266 3.45 -26.94 7.53
CA GLY A 266 1.99 -26.88 7.53
C GLY A 266 1.45 -25.98 8.65
N THR A 267 1.01 -24.78 8.26
CA THR A 267 0.57 -23.70 9.16
C THR A 267 -0.65 -24.04 10.01
N GLU A 268 -1.53 -24.91 9.55
CA GLU A 268 -2.78 -25.26 10.26
C GLU A 268 -2.58 -25.90 11.64
N THR A 269 -1.47 -26.63 11.82
CA THR A 269 -1.15 -27.31 13.09
C THR A 269 -0.84 -26.31 14.20
N PHE A 270 -0.22 -25.17 13.86
CA PHE A 270 0.22 -24.16 14.83
C PHE A 270 -0.86 -23.14 15.17
N LEU A 271 -1.84 -22.95 14.29
CA LEU A 271 -2.94 -21.99 14.53
C LEU A 271 -3.97 -22.47 15.55
N ARG A 272 -4.02 -23.79 15.82
CA ARG A 272 -5.07 -24.42 16.64
C ARG A 272 -4.70 -24.57 18.11
N SER A 273 -3.43 -24.59 18.47
CA SER A 273 -3.01 -24.84 19.85
C SER A 273 -2.52 -23.56 20.52
N GLY A 274 -2.80 -23.44 21.82
CA GLY A 274 -2.32 -22.34 22.68
C GLY A 274 -0.80 -22.28 22.78
N SER A 275 -0.26 -22.03 23.96
CA SER A 275 1.18 -21.99 24.20
C SER A 275 1.88 -23.32 23.92
N HIS A 276 2.99 -23.28 23.18
CA HIS A 276 3.90 -24.40 22.99
C HIS A 276 5.02 -24.36 24.03
N GLU A 277 5.53 -25.52 24.41
CA GLU A 277 6.72 -25.59 25.27
C GLU A 277 7.93 -24.95 24.55
N ALA A 278 8.75 -24.24 25.31
CA ALA A 278 9.97 -23.66 24.79
C ALA A 278 10.90 -24.74 24.19
N CYS A 279 11.49 -24.42 23.04
CA CYS A 279 12.37 -25.34 22.30
C CYS A 279 11.74 -26.69 21.90
N SER A 280 10.39 -26.78 21.83
CA SER A 280 9.69 -27.97 21.34
C SER A 280 9.65 -28.07 19.81
N PHE A 281 9.97 -27.00 19.10
CA PHE A 281 9.91 -26.87 17.66
C PHE A 281 11.26 -26.40 17.09
N ASN A 282 11.96 -27.30 16.38
CA ASN A 282 13.27 -26.99 15.80
C ASN A 282 13.16 -26.15 14.55
N ALA A 283 12.98 -24.86 14.72
CA ALA A 283 12.88 -23.89 13.65
C ALA A 283 13.38 -22.52 14.09
N LYS A 284 13.70 -21.67 13.09
CA LYS A 284 14.01 -20.26 13.29
C LYS A 284 12.83 -19.40 12.86
N ILE A 285 12.21 -18.70 13.80
CA ILE A 285 11.03 -17.88 13.57
C ILE A 285 11.39 -16.40 13.74
N HIS A 286 10.81 -15.57 12.88
CA HIS A 286 11.01 -14.13 12.90
C HIS A 286 9.82 -13.41 13.52
N TYR A 287 10.10 -12.54 14.49
CA TYR A 287 9.12 -11.67 15.13
C TYR A 287 9.53 -10.21 15.03
N SER A 288 8.55 -9.36 14.83
CA SER A 288 8.73 -7.90 14.90
C SER A 288 7.78 -7.32 15.95
N PHE A 289 8.23 -6.28 16.65
CA PHE A 289 7.37 -5.64 17.64
C PHE A 289 7.61 -4.14 17.73
N ASP A 290 6.54 -3.41 18.10
CA ASP A 290 6.58 -1.97 18.27
C ASP A 290 5.41 -1.46 19.12
N TYR A 291 5.52 -0.23 19.61
CA TYR A 291 4.42 0.55 20.17
C TYR A 291 3.79 1.44 19.10
N THR A 292 2.48 1.49 19.07
CA THR A 292 1.80 2.52 18.28
C THR A 292 1.39 3.73 19.14
N GLN A 293 0.90 4.75 18.48
CA GLN A 293 0.30 5.91 19.13
C GLN A 293 -0.87 5.46 20.02
N GLN A 294 -1.00 6.03 21.20
CA GLN A 294 -2.12 5.78 22.10
C GLN A 294 -3.44 6.18 21.44
N VAL A 295 -4.49 5.41 21.72
CA VAL A 295 -5.86 5.73 21.36
C VAL A 295 -6.61 6.28 22.56
N HIS A 296 -7.69 6.95 22.32
CA HIS A 296 -8.54 7.58 23.34
C HIS A 296 -9.86 6.83 23.44
N ILE A 297 -10.34 6.61 24.65
CA ILE A 297 -11.61 5.98 24.95
C ILE A 297 -12.37 6.89 25.93
N PRO A 298 -13.60 7.31 25.61
CA PRO A 298 -14.39 7.01 24.43
C PRO A 298 -13.90 7.73 23.17
N SER A 299 -14.27 7.20 22.01
CA SER A 299 -14.02 7.82 20.71
C SER A 299 -15.30 7.81 19.86
N ASN A 300 -15.56 8.96 19.23
CA ASN A 300 -16.69 9.13 18.33
C ASN A 300 -16.21 9.67 16.99
N PRO A 301 -16.50 9.00 15.86
CA PRO A 301 -16.10 9.46 14.52
C PRO A 301 -16.58 10.89 14.19
N PHE A 302 -17.75 11.28 14.70
CA PHE A 302 -18.34 12.60 14.47
C PHE A 302 -17.86 13.68 15.44
N GLN A 303 -17.15 13.30 16.49
CA GLN A 303 -16.54 14.20 17.48
C GLN A 303 -17.45 15.36 17.91
N PRO A 304 -18.61 15.10 18.56
CA PRO A 304 -19.51 16.15 19.03
C PRO A 304 -18.79 17.16 19.93
N GLY A 305 -19.21 18.43 19.87
CA GLY A 305 -18.55 19.53 20.58
C GLY A 305 -18.29 19.29 22.07
N PRO A 306 -19.21 18.73 22.88
CA PRO A 306 -18.97 18.43 24.29
C PRO A 306 -17.81 17.44 24.52
N ILE A 307 -17.61 16.46 23.64
CA ILE A 307 -16.52 15.48 23.75
C ILE A 307 -15.16 16.11 23.44
N TYR A 308 -15.11 17.09 22.55
CA TYR A 308 -13.86 17.76 22.16
C TYR A 308 -13.12 18.40 23.35
N PHE A 309 -13.86 18.93 24.32
CA PHE A 309 -13.29 19.61 25.49
C PHE A 309 -12.97 18.66 26.65
N LYS A 310 -13.26 17.37 26.53
CA LYS A 310 -12.99 16.39 27.57
C LYS A 310 -11.63 15.72 27.37
N THR A 311 -11.02 15.27 28.48
CA THR A 311 -9.76 14.52 28.45
C THR A 311 -10.05 13.03 28.46
N PRO A 312 -10.07 12.36 27.31
CA PRO A 312 -10.44 10.96 27.24
C PRO A 312 -9.39 10.06 27.91
N ARG A 313 -9.83 8.87 28.33
CA ARG A 313 -8.96 7.83 28.88
C ARG A 313 -8.00 7.33 27.81
N LYS A 314 -6.72 7.31 28.10
CA LYS A 314 -5.69 6.85 27.17
C LYS A 314 -5.53 5.34 27.23
N CYS A 315 -5.50 4.70 26.08
CA CYS A 315 -5.20 3.29 25.92
C CYS A 315 -3.94 3.11 25.06
N GLY A 316 -2.94 2.43 25.58
CA GLY A 316 -1.71 2.07 24.85
C GLY A 316 -1.92 0.81 24.05
N ILE A 317 -1.15 0.67 22.97
CA ILE A 317 -1.10 -0.56 22.17
C ILE A 317 0.36 -0.92 21.92
N PHE A 318 0.70 -2.17 22.20
CA PHE A 318 1.98 -2.77 21.85
C PHE A 318 1.74 -4.02 21.02
N GLY A 319 2.29 -4.10 19.83
CA GLY A 319 2.09 -5.21 18.89
C GLY A 319 3.32 -6.08 18.76
N VAL A 320 3.12 -7.41 18.77
CA VAL A 320 4.15 -8.39 18.42
C VAL A 320 3.59 -9.24 17.28
N ILE A 321 4.23 -9.19 16.12
CA ILE A 321 3.86 -9.99 14.96
C ILE A 321 4.83 -11.16 14.77
N CYS A 322 4.28 -12.34 14.51
CA CYS A 322 5.03 -13.46 13.95
C CYS A 322 5.00 -13.30 12.43
N GLU A 323 6.13 -12.97 11.81
CA GLU A 323 6.19 -12.66 10.37
C GLU A 323 5.93 -13.88 9.48
N GLY A 324 6.27 -15.08 9.96
CA GLY A 324 6.01 -16.32 9.23
C GLY A 324 4.54 -16.77 9.26
N LEU A 325 3.82 -16.36 10.31
CA LEU A 325 2.36 -16.44 10.37
C LEU A 325 1.86 -15.00 10.40
N PRO A 326 1.11 -14.50 9.44
CA PRO A 326 0.65 -13.11 9.44
C PRO A 326 -0.34 -12.87 10.59
N ARG A 327 0.16 -12.95 11.82
CA ARG A 327 -0.59 -12.85 13.08
C ARG A 327 0.11 -11.92 14.05
N GLN A 328 -0.52 -10.79 14.33
CA GLN A 328 -0.06 -9.83 15.34
C GLN A 328 -0.90 -9.94 16.60
N VAL A 329 -0.22 -10.11 17.73
CA VAL A 329 -0.82 -10.00 19.07
C VAL A 329 -0.67 -8.56 19.53
N ASN A 330 -1.78 -7.88 19.73
CA ASN A 330 -1.85 -6.48 20.17
C ASN A 330 -2.19 -6.44 21.66
N PHE A 331 -1.23 -6.08 22.48
CA PHE A 331 -1.44 -5.83 23.91
C PHE A 331 -2.16 -4.51 24.07
N VAL A 332 -3.39 -4.57 24.52
CA VAL A 332 -4.26 -3.40 24.78
C VAL A 332 -4.08 -2.99 26.23
N ILE A 333 -3.45 -1.82 26.44
CA ILE A 333 -2.93 -1.37 27.72
C ILE A 333 -3.80 -0.23 28.24
N ASP A 334 -4.72 -0.52 29.13
CA ASP A 334 -5.51 0.49 29.79
C ASP A 334 -4.67 1.37 30.73
N LYS A 335 -5.04 2.64 30.86
CA LYS A 335 -4.34 3.58 31.76
C LYS A 335 -4.26 3.07 33.20
N ALA A 336 -5.31 2.38 33.69
CA ALA A 336 -5.33 1.82 35.06
C ALA A 336 -4.32 0.69 35.27
N CYS A 337 -3.95 -0.02 34.21
CA CYS A 337 -3.01 -1.15 34.25
C CYS A 337 -1.65 -0.82 33.65
N SER A 338 -1.41 0.44 33.29
CA SER A 338 -0.17 0.87 32.66
C SER A 338 0.94 1.07 33.69
N THR A 339 2.07 0.42 33.48
CA THR A 339 3.33 0.63 34.23
C THR A 339 4.32 1.49 33.44
N GLY A 340 3.83 2.24 32.42
CA GLY A 340 4.65 3.06 31.54
C GLY A 340 5.06 2.36 30.24
N LYS A 341 6.00 2.95 29.51
CA LYS A 341 6.53 2.46 28.22
C LYS A 341 8.04 2.20 28.28
N GLY A 342 8.57 1.78 29.41
CA GLY A 342 9.99 1.49 29.61
C GLY A 342 10.39 0.06 29.22
N ALA A 343 11.64 -0.32 29.54
CA ALA A 343 12.16 -1.65 29.25
C ALA A 343 11.39 -2.77 29.97
N ASN A 344 11.02 -2.59 31.24
CA ASN A 344 10.29 -3.61 32.02
C ASN A 344 8.99 -4.05 31.35
N PRO A 345 8.03 -3.17 31.01
CA PRO A 345 6.80 -3.58 30.32
C PRO A 345 7.07 -4.14 28.93
N THR A 346 7.99 -3.54 28.15
CA THR A 346 8.31 -4.07 26.80
C THR A 346 8.81 -5.52 26.87
N ILE A 347 9.77 -5.81 27.74
CA ILE A 347 10.29 -7.16 27.96
C ILE A 347 9.17 -8.10 28.43
N SER A 348 8.32 -7.64 29.35
CA SER A 348 7.24 -8.46 29.91
C SER A 348 6.21 -8.85 28.87
N TYR A 349 5.84 -7.93 27.97
CA TYR A 349 4.91 -8.24 26.87
C TYR A 349 5.52 -9.20 25.85
N VAL A 350 6.79 -9.02 25.48
CA VAL A 350 7.49 -9.96 24.61
C VAL A 350 7.62 -11.33 25.30
N HIS A 351 7.94 -11.35 26.60
CA HIS A 351 7.99 -12.59 27.38
C HIS A 351 6.63 -13.31 27.41
N HIS A 352 5.56 -12.58 27.66
CA HIS A 352 4.20 -13.11 27.64
C HIS A 352 3.82 -13.64 26.25
N CYS A 353 4.20 -12.91 25.19
CA CYS A 353 3.96 -13.31 23.81
C CYS A 353 4.61 -14.68 23.53
N PHE A 354 5.89 -14.86 23.83
CA PHE A 354 6.57 -16.14 23.67
C PHE A 354 5.94 -17.26 24.51
N LYS A 355 5.51 -16.94 25.73
CA LYS A 355 4.91 -17.94 26.64
C LYS A 355 3.52 -18.38 26.21
N LYS A 356 2.70 -17.49 25.62
CA LYS A 356 1.27 -17.73 25.35
C LYS A 356 0.93 -17.86 23.87
N HIS A 357 1.75 -17.25 23.00
CA HIS A 357 1.51 -17.15 21.56
C HIS A 357 2.70 -17.62 20.72
N GLY A 358 3.84 -17.92 21.35
CA GLY A 358 5.03 -18.46 20.69
C GLY A 358 4.80 -19.86 20.13
N LEU A 359 5.55 -20.23 19.13
CA LEU A 359 5.45 -21.52 18.44
C LEU A 359 6.30 -22.61 19.10
N GLY A 360 7.04 -22.26 20.16
CA GLY A 360 7.99 -23.17 20.82
C GLY A 360 9.28 -23.35 20.02
N GLU A 361 9.62 -22.41 19.18
CA GLU A 361 10.80 -22.38 18.32
C GLU A 361 12.12 -22.47 19.10
N THR A 362 13.12 -23.17 18.54
CA THR A 362 14.48 -23.20 19.10
C THR A 362 15.24 -21.91 18.87
N ASP A 363 15.04 -21.29 17.70
CA ASP A 363 15.76 -20.10 17.29
C ASP A 363 14.79 -18.99 16.91
N THR A 364 15.11 -17.78 17.32
CA THR A 364 14.27 -16.63 17.00
C THR A 364 15.09 -15.46 16.48
N HIS A 365 14.51 -14.71 15.54
CA HIS A 365 15.01 -13.44 15.11
C HIS A 365 13.99 -12.35 15.45
N LEU A 366 14.42 -11.35 16.21
CA LEU A 366 13.61 -10.24 16.66
C LEU A 366 13.99 -8.97 15.91
N ASN A 367 13.00 -8.21 15.47
CA ASN A 367 13.17 -6.86 14.96
C ASN A 367 12.34 -5.86 15.76
N ALA A 368 12.93 -4.69 16.05
CA ALA A 368 12.27 -3.59 16.73
C ALA A 368 12.73 -2.23 16.20
N ASP A 369 12.06 -1.15 16.61
CA ASP A 369 12.52 0.20 16.35
C ASP A 369 13.74 0.59 17.22
N ASN A 370 14.41 1.69 16.89
CA ASN A 370 15.61 2.16 17.59
C ASN A 370 15.33 2.91 18.91
N CYS A 371 14.14 2.83 19.49
CA CYS A 371 13.80 3.53 20.73
C CYS A 371 14.63 3.01 21.91
N ALA A 372 15.62 3.81 22.36
CA ALA A 372 16.53 3.40 23.43
C ALA A 372 15.82 3.19 24.77
N GLY A 373 14.76 3.94 25.06
CA GLY A 373 13.99 3.80 26.30
C GLY A 373 13.18 2.51 26.39
N GLN A 374 12.84 1.91 25.27
CA GLN A 374 11.95 0.76 25.16
C GLN A 374 12.70 -0.50 24.68
N ASN A 375 13.33 -0.42 23.51
CA ASN A 375 13.80 -1.57 22.74
C ASN A 375 15.33 -1.68 22.72
N LYS A 376 16.03 -0.62 22.30
CA LYS A 376 17.48 -0.64 22.07
C LYS A 376 18.27 -0.26 23.33
N ASN A 377 18.20 -1.10 24.35
CA ASN A 377 18.84 -0.86 25.64
C ASN A 377 19.49 -2.13 26.21
N ASN A 378 20.36 -1.96 27.19
CA ASN A 378 21.08 -3.05 27.82
C ASN A 378 20.17 -4.02 28.58
N TYR A 379 19.04 -3.57 29.08
CA TYR A 379 18.11 -4.41 29.84
C TYR A 379 17.47 -5.45 28.93
N PHE A 380 17.16 -5.08 27.70
CA PHE A 380 16.63 -6.01 26.72
C PHE A 380 17.71 -7.03 26.30
N LEU A 381 18.98 -6.60 26.10
CA LEU A 381 20.09 -7.53 25.83
C LEU A 381 20.28 -8.54 26.97
N TRP A 382 20.19 -8.10 28.23
CA TRP A 382 20.29 -8.99 29.39
C TRP A 382 19.18 -10.04 29.41
N TYR A 383 17.96 -9.62 29.09
CA TYR A 383 16.82 -10.53 29.00
C TYR A 383 17.02 -11.57 27.90
N LEU A 384 17.54 -11.21 26.74
CA LEU A 384 17.80 -12.15 25.65
C LEU A 384 18.93 -13.14 26.00
N ALA A 385 20.01 -12.65 26.65
CA ALA A 385 21.05 -13.51 27.19
C ALA A 385 20.51 -14.46 28.26
N TRP A 386 19.67 -13.97 29.16
CA TRP A 386 19.01 -14.81 30.18
C TRP A 386 18.13 -15.89 29.53
N ARG A 387 17.37 -15.58 28.49
CA ARG A 387 16.52 -16.56 27.81
C ARG A 387 17.32 -17.73 27.22
N THR A 388 18.47 -17.45 26.58
CA THR A 388 19.33 -18.53 26.05
C THR A 388 19.97 -19.33 27.15
N MET A 389 20.35 -18.71 28.27
CA MET A 389 20.89 -19.38 29.44
C MET A 389 19.86 -20.26 30.16
N MET A 390 18.58 -19.88 30.15
CA MET A 390 17.46 -20.66 30.70
C MET A 390 16.92 -21.71 29.73
N ASN A 391 17.58 -21.92 28.57
CA ASN A 391 17.17 -22.86 27.52
C ASN A 391 15.74 -22.61 27.01
N LEU A 392 15.31 -21.31 27.02
CA LEU A 392 14.03 -20.90 26.45
C LEU A 392 14.13 -20.61 24.95
N HIS A 393 15.34 -20.49 24.41
CA HIS A 393 15.75 -20.50 23.01
C HIS A 393 17.20 -20.99 22.92
N HIS A 394 17.57 -21.58 21.80
CA HIS A 394 18.97 -21.93 21.54
C HIS A 394 19.76 -20.73 21.00
N THR A 395 19.19 -20.03 20.01
CA THR A 395 19.79 -18.82 19.45
C THR A 395 18.75 -17.71 19.36
N ILE A 396 19.15 -16.51 19.71
CA ILE A 396 18.34 -15.31 19.52
C ILE A 396 19.16 -14.30 18.72
N THR A 397 18.62 -13.84 17.59
CA THR A 397 19.13 -12.68 16.87
C THR A 397 18.22 -11.49 17.15
N TYR A 398 18.78 -10.32 17.42
CA TYR A 398 18.03 -9.10 17.67
C TYR A 398 18.56 -7.98 16.78
N SER A 399 17.72 -7.44 15.93
CA SER A 399 18.10 -6.53 14.86
C SER A 399 17.28 -5.24 14.87
N PHE A 400 17.88 -4.19 14.33
CA PHE A 400 17.28 -2.86 14.22
C PHE A 400 17.52 -2.32 12.82
N LEU A 401 16.50 -1.80 12.18
CA LEU A 401 16.63 -1.08 10.91
C LEU A 401 17.27 0.29 11.14
N VAL A 402 17.84 0.87 10.09
CA VAL A 402 18.41 2.23 10.15
C VAL A 402 17.32 3.24 10.54
N ALA A 403 17.64 4.12 11.48
CA ALA A 403 16.70 5.13 11.97
C ALA A 403 16.12 5.99 10.84
N GLY A 404 14.81 6.18 10.83
CA GLY A 404 14.07 6.85 9.75
C GLY A 404 13.82 5.98 8.51
N HIS A 405 14.29 4.73 8.50
CA HIS A 405 13.98 3.70 7.50
C HIS A 405 13.32 2.47 8.14
N THR A 406 12.61 2.68 9.25
CA THR A 406 12.14 1.62 10.17
C THR A 406 10.75 1.07 9.88
N LYS A 407 10.03 1.53 8.85
CA LYS A 407 8.69 0.97 8.55
C LYS A 407 8.74 -0.52 8.25
N PHE A 408 8.00 -1.31 9.02
CA PHE A 408 8.00 -2.77 8.98
C PHE A 408 6.59 -3.33 9.30
N ALA A 409 6.43 -4.63 9.47
CA ALA A 409 5.11 -5.25 9.52
C ALA A 409 4.17 -4.73 10.63
N PRO A 410 4.62 -4.45 11.88
CA PRO A 410 3.74 -3.87 12.90
C PRO A 410 3.05 -2.57 12.46
N ASP A 411 3.74 -1.69 11.72
CA ASP A 411 3.17 -0.44 11.21
C ASP A 411 1.96 -0.67 10.32
N HIS A 412 2.02 -1.71 9.47
CA HIS A 412 0.90 -2.08 8.61
C HIS A 412 -0.32 -2.53 9.43
N CYS A 413 -0.09 -3.43 10.40
CA CYS A 413 -1.15 -3.93 11.27
C CYS A 413 -1.79 -2.81 12.11
N PHE A 414 -0.98 -1.90 12.65
CA PHE A 414 -1.47 -0.70 13.34
C PHE A 414 -2.24 0.23 12.42
N GLY A 415 -1.84 0.32 11.14
CA GLY A 415 -2.58 1.06 10.12
C GLY A 415 -4.02 0.57 9.98
N LEU A 416 -4.23 -0.76 9.92
CA LEU A 416 -5.56 -1.37 9.84
C LEU A 416 -6.41 -1.06 11.09
N ILE A 417 -5.82 -1.16 12.27
CA ILE A 417 -6.49 -0.79 13.53
C ILE A 417 -6.89 0.68 13.51
N LYS A 418 -5.99 1.56 13.08
CA LYS A 418 -6.20 3.01 13.03
C LYS A 418 -7.32 3.40 12.07
N GLU A 419 -7.39 2.78 10.90
CA GLU A 419 -8.47 3.01 9.95
C GLU A 419 -9.82 2.52 10.48
N ALA A 420 -9.86 1.33 11.11
CA ALA A 420 -11.07 0.86 11.78
C ALA A 420 -11.50 1.79 12.92
N TYR A 421 -10.56 2.25 13.74
CA TYR A 421 -10.83 3.15 14.87
C TYR A 421 -11.40 4.51 14.43
N LYS A 422 -10.97 5.06 13.31
CA LYS A 422 -11.47 6.34 12.80
C LYS A 422 -12.95 6.34 12.42
N VAL A 423 -13.49 5.20 12.04
CA VAL A 423 -14.85 5.10 11.49
C VAL A 423 -15.85 4.44 12.45
N ASN A 424 -15.40 3.94 13.60
CA ASN A 424 -16.23 3.24 14.57
C ASN A 424 -16.35 4.02 15.88
N TYR A 425 -17.50 3.86 16.55
CA TYR A 425 -17.67 4.25 17.94
C TYR A 425 -16.94 3.27 18.85
N VAL A 426 -16.24 3.78 19.83
CA VAL A 426 -15.55 2.97 20.84
C VAL A 426 -15.80 3.61 22.21
N SER A 427 -16.63 3.01 23.02
CA SER A 427 -16.99 3.52 24.35
C SER A 427 -16.24 2.82 25.48
N SER A 428 -15.73 1.62 25.24
CA SER A 428 -15.10 0.80 26.27
C SER A 428 -13.82 0.10 25.78
N LEU A 429 -13.00 -0.36 26.73
CA LEU A 429 -11.80 -1.16 26.47
C LEU A 429 -12.14 -2.47 25.73
N TYR A 430 -13.26 -3.09 26.05
CA TYR A 430 -13.69 -4.34 25.41
C TYR A 430 -14.14 -4.13 23.96
N GLU A 431 -14.85 -3.03 23.70
CA GLU A 431 -15.20 -2.65 22.33
C GLU A 431 -13.97 -2.34 21.50
N PHE A 432 -12.97 -1.67 22.09
CA PHE A 432 -11.70 -1.45 21.42
C PHE A 432 -10.96 -2.75 21.15
N ALA A 433 -10.91 -3.70 22.08
CA ALA A 433 -10.33 -5.00 21.85
C ALA A 433 -11.04 -5.77 20.72
N ARG A 434 -12.36 -5.72 20.68
CA ARG A 434 -13.16 -6.30 19.59
C ARG A 434 -12.87 -5.61 18.24
N LEU A 435 -12.74 -4.29 18.24
CA LEU A 435 -12.38 -3.53 17.04
C LEU A 435 -10.99 -3.95 16.53
N VAL A 436 -10.01 -4.15 17.41
CA VAL A 436 -8.68 -4.65 17.03
C VAL A 436 -8.81 -5.99 16.30
N GLU A 437 -9.60 -6.94 16.80
CA GLU A 437 -9.78 -8.25 16.18
C GLU A 437 -10.52 -8.19 14.85
N THR A 438 -11.48 -7.28 14.71
CA THR A 438 -12.27 -7.11 13.48
C THR A 438 -11.60 -6.20 12.44
N SER A 439 -10.53 -5.49 12.80
CA SER A 439 -9.79 -4.59 11.90
C SER A 439 -9.09 -5.29 10.73
N SER A 440 -8.96 -6.61 10.82
CA SER A 440 -8.31 -7.43 9.79
C SER A 440 -8.92 -8.82 9.74
N SER A 441 -8.75 -9.54 8.62
CA SER A 441 -9.23 -10.93 8.46
C SER A 441 -8.37 -11.93 9.26
N GLY A 442 -8.36 -11.80 10.60
CA GLY A 442 -7.69 -12.74 11.50
C GLY A 442 -6.22 -12.44 11.79
N VAL A 443 -5.63 -11.40 11.20
CA VAL A 443 -4.24 -10.99 11.44
C VAL A 443 -4.08 -10.37 12.82
N ASN A 444 -4.89 -9.37 13.16
CA ASN A 444 -4.83 -8.70 14.46
C ASN A 444 -5.58 -9.49 15.53
N LYS A 445 -4.91 -9.80 16.63
CA LYS A 445 -5.48 -10.41 17.84
C LYS A 445 -5.32 -9.44 19.00
N ALA A 446 -6.34 -9.31 19.84
CA ALA A 446 -6.30 -8.47 21.02
C ALA A 446 -5.92 -9.28 22.25
N GLN A 447 -4.93 -8.79 23.01
CA GLN A 447 -4.56 -9.29 24.33
C GLN A 447 -4.74 -8.16 25.35
N LEU A 448 -5.76 -8.23 26.18
CA LEU A 448 -5.92 -7.27 27.26
C LEU A 448 -4.77 -7.43 28.27
N VAL A 449 -4.14 -6.31 28.64
CA VAL A 449 -3.12 -6.28 29.70
C VAL A 449 -3.79 -6.28 31.08
N GLY A 450 -4.95 -5.69 31.18
CA GLY A 450 -5.79 -5.71 32.35
C GLY A 450 -7.21 -5.29 32.05
N THR A 451 -8.05 -5.30 33.04
CA THR A 451 -9.46 -4.92 32.98
C THR A 451 -9.64 -3.44 33.34
N HIS A 452 -10.79 -2.88 33.05
CA HIS A 452 -11.11 -1.48 33.31
C HIS A 452 -11.13 -1.13 34.83
N ASP A 453 -11.32 -2.12 35.69
CA ASP A 453 -11.28 -2.02 37.14
C ASP A 453 -9.87 -2.17 37.73
N GLY A 454 -8.84 -2.27 36.88
CA GLY A 454 -7.44 -2.33 37.30
C GLY A 454 -6.92 -3.74 37.59
N ARG A 455 -7.70 -4.81 37.39
CA ARG A 455 -7.23 -6.19 37.53
C ARG A 455 -6.21 -6.50 36.42
N VAL A 456 -4.99 -6.88 36.82
CA VAL A 456 -3.92 -7.26 35.91
C VAL A 456 -4.16 -8.65 35.31
N ILE A 457 -4.06 -8.75 33.97
CA ILE A 457 -4.12 -10.03 33.21
C ILE A 457 -2.73 -10.42 32.72
N VAL A 458 -1.94 -9.45 32.25
CA VAL A 458 -0.56 -9.66 31.82
C VAL A 458 0.37 -8.96 32.81
N PRO A 459 1.09 -9.72 33.67
CA PRO A 459 1.95 -9.12 34.67
C PRO A 459 3.17 -8.45 34.03
N VAL A 460 3.59 -7.34 34.60
CA VAL A 460 4.84 -6.66 34.29
C VAL A 460 5.85 -6.98 35.39
N TYR A 461 7.03 -7.44 34.99
CA TYR A 461 8.09 -7.84 35.90
C TYR A 461 9.21 -6.81 35.99
N ASP A 462 9.89 -6.72 37.13
CA ASP A 462 11.08 -5.88 37.32
C ASP A 462 12.37 -6.55 36.78
N TRP A 463 12.42 -6.67 35.47
CA TRP A 463 13.58 -7.24 34.78
C TRP A 463 14.87 -6.46 35.03
N ILE A 464 14.76 -5.13 35.17
CA ILE A 464 15.90 -4.22 35.35
C ILE A 464 16.62 -4.56 36.64
N SER A 465 15.92 -4.58 37.76
CA SER A 465 16.51 -4.88 39.08
C SER A 465 16.98 -6.33 39.16
N PHE A 466 16.20 -7.25 38.63
CA PHE A 466 16.53 -8.67 38.65
C PHE A 466 17.79 -8.97 37.84
N LEU A 467 17.84 -8.57 36.56
CA LEU A 467 18.96 -8.89 35.66
C LEU A 467 20.19 -8.01 35.95
N GLY A 468 19.98 -6.81 36.47
CA GLY A 468 21.07 -5.89 36.84
C GLY A 468 22.04 -6.43 37.88
N GLN A 469 21.64 -7.43 38.68
CA GLN A 469 22.50 -8.13 39.63
C GLN A 469 23.55 -9.00 38.91
N TYR A 470 23.19 -9.56 37.77
CA TYR A 470 23.96 -10.59 37.07
C TYR A 470 24.75 -10.05 35.86
N PHE A 471 24.22 -9.04 35.17
CA PHE A 471 24.78 -8.58 33.91
C PHE A 471 25.40 -7.17 34.01
N LYS A 472 26.36 -6.92 33.16
CA LYS A 472 26.98 -5.59 32.95
C LYS A 472 26.56 -5.00 31.60
N LYS A 473 26.67 -3.69 31.45
CA LYS A 473 26.24 -2.96 30.27
C LYS A 473 27.26 -3.09 29.12
N LEU A 474 26.77 -3.36 27.91
CA LEU A 474 27.55 -3.19 26.68
C LEU A 474 27.69 -1.69 26.41
N PRO A 475 28.93 -1.15 26.30
CA PRO A 475 29.15 0.26 25.96
C PRO A 475 28.66 0.58 24.55
N ASN A 476 28.24 1.84 24.33
CA ASN A 476 27.87 2.36 23.01
C ASN A 476 26.82 1.53 22.25
N ILE A 477 25.92 0.87 22.95
CA ILE A 477 24.88 -0.01 22.37
C ILE A 477 24.10 0.66 21.22
N THR A 478 23.90 1.97 21.27
CA THR A 478 23.14 2.73 20.27
C THR A 478 23.76 2.70 18.87
N LYS A 479 25.07 2.43 18.75
CA LYS A 479 25.79 2.33 17.47
C LYS A 479 25.52 1.02 16.73
N PHE A 480 25.18 -0.05 17.44
CA PHE A 480 25.06 -1.38 16.87
C PHE A 480 23.62 -1.70 16.48
N HIS A 481 23.45 -2.42 15.37
CA HIS A 481 22.14 -2.75 14.84
C HIS A 481 21.82 -4.24 14.91
N HIS A 482 22.81 -5.11 15.16
CA HIS A 482 22.59 -6.56 15.26
C HIS A 482 23.25 -7.13 16.49
N PHE A 483 22.51 -7.96 17.20
CA PHE A 483 22.95 -8.67 18.39
C PHE A 483 22.55 -10.13 18.27
N ARG A 484 23.46 -11.05 18.64
CA ARG A 484 23.21 -12.49 18.62
C ARG A 484 23.61 -13.10 19.94
N PHE A 485 22.75 -13.97 20.45
CA PHE A 485 22.93 -14.74 21.68
C PHE A 485 22.82 -16.21 21.34
N SER A 486 23.61 -17.05 22.02
CA SER A 486 23.57 -18.50 21.84
C SER A 486 23.71 -19.22 23.19
N LYS A 487 23.02 -20.32 23.35
CA LYS A 487 23.18 -21.20 24.51
C LYS A 487 24.59 -21.79 24.61
N GLU A 488 25.30 -21.89 23.50
CA GLU A 488 26.68 -22.39 23.46
C GLU A 488 27.68 -21.41 24.07
N ASN A 489 27.33 -20.12 24.11
CA ASN A 489 28.13 -19.02 24.66
C ASN A 489 27.30 -18.25 25.73
N PRO A 490 27.01 -18.89 26.87
CA PRO A 490 26.12 -18.33 27.88
C PRO A 490 26.62 -16.99 28.43
N GLY A 491 25.73 -15.99 28.43
CA GLY A 491 26.04 -14.65 28.93
C GLY A 491 26.88 -13.78 27.99
N MET A 492 27.26 -14.29 26.80
CA MET A 492 27.98 -13.53 25.78
C MET A 492 26.99 -12.93 24.76
N VAL A 493 27.27 -11.73 24.29
CA VAL A 493 26.60 -11.12 23.14
C VAL A 493 27.59 -10.95 22.00
N PHE A 494 27.20 -11.40 20.81
CA PHE A 494 27.87 -11.09 19.55
C PHE A 494 27.13 -9.94 18.92
N TYR A 495 27.85 -8.92 18.41
CA TYR A 495 27.22 -7.72 17.91
C TYR A 495 27.99 -7.10 16.73
N ARG A 496 27.29 -6.35 15.89
CA ARG A 496 27.88 -5.62 14.76
C ARG A 496 27.10 -4.34 14.49
N GLU A 497 27.78 -3.38 13.87
CA GLU A 497 27.17 -2.09 13.54
C GLU A 497 26.11 -2.25 12.45
N PHE A 498 26.48 -2.85 11.32
CA PHE A 498 25.61 -3.15 10.18
C PHE A 498 25.77 -4.61 9.73
N VAL A 499 24.90 -5.08 8.85
CA VAL A 499 24.96 -6.46 8.29
C VAL A 499 26.34 -6.75 7.69
N SER A 500 26.95 -5.77 7.01
CA SER A 500 28.27 -5.89 6.37
C SER A 500 29.44 -5.75 7.32
N SER A 501 29.23 -5.29 8.57
CA SER A 501 30.29 -5.05 9.53
C SER A 501 30.79 -6.34 10.18
N PRO A 502 32.08 -6.43 10.58
CA PRO A 502 32.61 -7.58 11.29
C PRO A 502 31.90 -7.79 12.64
N GLU A 503 31.65 -9.03 12.98
CA GLU A 503 31.05 -9.39 14.27
C GLU A 503 32.07 -9.24 15.40
N GLN A 504 31.65 -8.62 16.48
CA GLN A 504 32.40 -8.45 17.72
C GLN A 504 31.68 -9.22 18.82
N SER A 505 32.36 -9.47 19.93
CA SER A 505 31.78 -10.15 21.09
C SER A 505 32.04 -9.41 22.40
N PHE A 506 31.12 -9.54 23.34
CA PHE A 506 31.25 -8.96 24.67
C PHE A 506 30.60 -9.87 25.71
N MET A 507 31.31 -10.11 26.82
CA MET A 507 30.78 -10.86 27.94
C MET A 507 29.87 -9.96 28.78
N LEU A 508 28.57 -10.16 28.70
CA LEU A 508 27.57 -9.43 29.50
C LEU A 508 27.51 -9.96 30.93
N LEU A 509 27.69 -11.27 31.14
CA LEU A 509 27.63 -11.87 32.46
C LEU A 509 28.79 -11.37 33.31
N LYS A 510 28.50 -11.02 34.57
CA LYS A 510 29.51 -10.62 35.55
C LYS A 510 30.32 -11.88 35.99
N THR A 511 31.56 -11.68 36.37
CA THR A 511 32.39 -12.77 36.92
C THR A 511 31.87 -13.22 38.29
N ASN A 512 31.96 -14.51 38.56
CA ASN A 512 31.60 -15.15 39.84
C ASN A 512 30.11 -14.99 40.24
N VAL A 513 29.20 -14.93 39.24
CA VAL A 513 27.77 -14.88 39.48
C VAL A 513 27.13 -16.18 39.01
N ILE A 514 26.38 -16.82 39.89
CA ILE A 514 25.54 -17.97 39.55
C ILE A 514 24.12 -17.45 39.35
N LEU A 515 23.56 -17.69 38.18
CA LEU A 515 22.18 -17.34 37.93
C LEU A 515 21.26 -18.21 38.80
N PRO A 516 20.22 -17.61 39.38
CA PRO A 516 19.23 -18.39 40.12
C PRO A 516 18.53 -19.37 39.15
N SER A 517 18.01 -20.44 39.70
CA SER A 517 17.08 -21.34 39.02
C SER A 517 15.98 -20.52 38.30
N PRO A 518 15.31 -21.02 37.23
CA PRO A 518 14.42 -20.25 36.37
C PRO A 518 13.24 -19.61 37.12
N SER A 519 13.54 -18.57 37.91
CA SER A 519 12.57 -17.76 38.63
C SER A 519 12.27 -16.49 37.82
N LEU A 520 11.01 -16.12 37.80
CA LEU A 520 10.62 -14.82 37.24
C LEU A 520 10.95 -13.73 38.27
N PRO A 521 11.23 -12.51 37.78
CA PRO A 521 11.37 -11.34 38.65
C PRO A 521 10.10 -11.03 39.45
N ASN A 522 10.20 -10.13 40.43
CA ASN A 522 9.02 -9.60 41.12
C ASN A 522 8.10 -8.85 40.14
N GLU A 523 6.81 -8.96 40.36
CA GLU A 523 5.82 -8.22 39.58
C GLU A 523 5.82 -6.75 40.02
N ILE A 524 5.65 -5.85 39.04
CA ILE A 524 5.43 -4.44 39.25
C ILE A 524 3.92 -4.19 39.18
N ASN A 525 3.35 -3.75 40.27
CA ASN A 525 1.96 -3.35 40.31
C ASN A 525 1.79 -1.99 39.61
N PRO A 526 0.76 -1.83 38.76
CA PRO A 526 0.43 -0.51 38.20
C PRO A 526 -0.05 0.44 39.33
N ASP A 527 0.27 1.71 39.18
CA ASP A 527 -0.17 2.75 40.16
C ASP A 527 -1.70 2.97 40.17
N GLY A 528 -2.39 2.43 39.15
CA GLY A 528 -3.81 2.63 38.98
C GLY A 528 -4.15 4.02 38.42
N LEU A 529 -5.42 4.40 38.56
CA LEU A 529 -5.87 5.76 38.25
C LEU A 529 -5.74 6.61 39.48
N THR A 530 -5.26 7.86 39.35
CA THR A 530 -5.26 8.83 40.45
C THR A 530 -6.70 9.15 40.84
N GLU A 531 -6.89 9.57 42.11
CA GLU A 531 -8.21 9.95 42.61
C GLU A 531 -8.83 11.09 41.79
N GLU A 532 -8.03 12.06 41.38
CA GLU A 532 -8.45 13.13 40.46
C GLU A 532 -8.93 12.57 39.09
N CYS A 533 -8.21 11.62 38.56
CA CYS A 533 -8.58 10.99 37.30
C CYS A 533 -9.87 10.16 37.41
N ASN A 534 -10.04 9.44 38.52
CA ASN A 534 -11.26 8.69 38.82
C ASN A 534 -12.46 9.63 38.98
N ASN A 535 -12.30 10.72 39.71
CA ASN A 535 -13.34 11.73 39.91
C ASN A 535 -13.70 12.40 38.57
N TYR A 536 -12.70 12.75 37.77
CA TYR A 536 -12.92 13.32 36.42
C TYR A 536 -13.70 12.37 35.52
N LEU A 537 -13.28 11.11 35.43
CA LEU A 537 -13.95 10.09 34.59
C LEU A 537 -15.39 9.83 35.06
N TYR A 538 -15.60 9.84 36.38
CA TYR A 538 -16.93 9.60 36.96
C TYR A 538 -17.89 10.76 36.74
N HIS A 539 -17.44 11.99 36.94
CA HIS A 539 -18.30 13.18 36.93
C HIS A 539 -18.40 13.87 35.58
N GLU A 540 -17.34 13.82 34.78
CA GLU A 540 -17.26 14.58 33.54
C GLU A 540 -17.42 13.72 32.26
N GLU A 541 -16.89 12.50 32.24
CA GLU A 541 -17.01 11.65 31.08
C GLU A 541 -18.29 10.80 31.06
N LYS A 542 -18.65 10.22 32.21
CA LYS A 542 -19.77 9.29 32.29
C LYS A 542 -21.14 9.93 31.94
N PRO A 543 -21.49 11.11 32.44
CA PRO A 543 -22.76 11.76 32.07
C PRO A 543 -22.83 12.19 30.59
N GLY A 544 -21.69 12.47 29.98
CA GLY A 544 -21.63 12.93 28.59
C GLY A 544 -21.57 11.81 27.56
N THR A 545 -21.24 10.57 27.96
CA THR A 545 -21.19 9.40 27.08
C THR A 545 -22.47 8.59 27.09
N GLU A 546 -23.20 8.55 28.24
CA GLU A 546 -24.49 7.88 28.33
C GLU A 546 -25.58 8.55 27.47
N ASP A 547 -25.54 9.89 27.35
CA ASP A 547 -26.45 10.65 26.49
C ASP A 547 -26.11 10.59 24.98
N LEU A 548 -24.88 10.20 24.63
CA LEU A 548 -24.39 10.15 23.24
C LEU A 548 -24.31 8.71 22.68
N VAL A 549 -24.45 7.72 23.54
CA VAL A 549 -24.47 6.30 23.22
C VAL A 549 -25.85 5.73 23.60
N ALA A 550 -26.91 6.37 23.12
CA ALA A 550 -28.21 5.70 23.12
C ALA A 550 -28.11 4.47 22.23
N PRO A 551 -28.51 3.28 22.71
CA PRO A 551 -28.52 2.10 21.84
C PRO A 551 -29.44 2.41 20.66
N VAL A 552 -28.90 2.28 19.47
CA VAL A 552 -29.71 2.21 18.25
C VAL A 552 -30.58 0.97 18.40
N PRO A 553 -31.91 1.07 18.23
CA PRO A 553 -32.84 -0.03 18.42
C PRO A 553 -32.58 -1.22 17.52
#